data_0a476522fde737774b15c4a1a53cdfc7
#
_entry.id   0a476522fde737774b15c4a1a53cdfc7
#
_cell.length_a   1.000
_cell.length_b   1.000
_cell.length_c   1.000
_cell.angle_alpha   90.00
_cell.angle_beta   90.00
_cell.angle_gamma   90.00
#
_symmetry.space_group_name_H-M   'P 1'
#
loop_
_entity.id
_entity.type
_entity.pdbx_description
1 polymer ?
#
loop_
_entity_poly.entity_id
_entity_poly.type
_entity_poly.pdbx_seq_one_letter_code
_entity_poly.pdbx_strand_id
1 'polypeptide(L)'
;MGKDTGFIEFEKQAVPRREIQERVQDFREYDLNYSDNDIRQQASRCMDCGIPFCHMGCPLGNMIPDWNDLVYRDQWQDALGALHSTNNFPEFTGRICPAPCEDSLSLIHI
;
A
#
# COMPACT_ATOMS: atom_id res chain seq x y z
N MET A 1 8.33 10.86 -6.10
CA MET A 1 7.98 11.42 -4.77
C MET A 1 6.49 11.67 -4.71
N GLY A 2 5.80 11.15 -3.71
CA GLY A 2 4.40 11.42 -3.50
C GLY A 2 4.14 12.93 -3.28
N LYS A 3 3.12 13.27 -2.53
CA LYS A 3 2.89 14.68 -2.14
C LYS A 3 3.73 15.03 -0.92
N ASP A 4 4.49 16.12 -0.96
CA ASP A 4 5.42 16.55 0.12
C ASP A 4 4.76 16.63 1.50
N THR A 5 3.48 16.97 1.54
CA THR A 5 2.67 17.13 2.75
C THR A 5 1.62 16.02 2.92
N GLY A 6 1.60 15.02 2.03
CA GLY A 6 0.56 14.01 2.01
C GLY A 6 0.41 13.23 3.31
N PHE A 7 1.51 12.94 3.99
CA PHE A 7 1.52 12.24 5.27
C PHE A 7 0.97 13.07 6.45
N ILE A 8 0.91 14.39 6.30
CA ILE A 8 0.32 15.31 7.28
C ILE A 8 -1.16 15.54 6.97
N GLU A 9 -1.50 15.65 5.68
CA GLU A 9 -2.86 15.99 5.24
C GLU A 9 -3.83 14.80 5.30
N PHE A 10 -3.34 13.60 5.07
CA PHE A 10 -4.16 12.39 5.00
C PHE A 10 -3.78 11.41 6.11
N GLU A 11 -4.75 10.95 6.84
CA GLU A 11 -4.58 9.88 7.83
C GLU A 11 -4.51 8.50 7.15
N LYS A 12 -3.91 7.54 7.85
CA LYS A 12 -3.94 6.14 7.42
C LYS A 12 -5.37 5.63 7.45
N GLN A 13 -5.84 5.12 6.33
CA GLN A 13 -7.14 4.47 6.24
C GLN A 13 -7.00 2.96 6.40
N ALA A 14 -7.89 2.37 7.21
CA ALA A 14 -8.00 0.92 7.28
C ALA A 14 -8.70 0.40 6.02
N VAL A 15 -8.37 -0.83 5.61
CA VAL A 15 -9.07 -1.50 4.51
C VAL A 15 -10.55 -1.61 4.86
N PRO A 16 -11.45 -1.12 4.00
CA PRO A 16 -12.88 -1.27 4.24
C PRO A 16 -13.28 -2.74 4.22
N ARG A 17 -14.15 -3.14 5.12
CA ARG A 17 -14.59 -4.51 5.29
C ARG A 17 -16.10 -4.62 5.29
N ARG A 18 -16.60 -5.76 4.82
CA ARG A 18 -18.02 -6.10 4.92
C ARG A 18 -18.44 -6.19 6.39
N GLU A 19 -19.70 -5.89 6.65
CA GLU A 19 -20.27 -6.00 7.99
C GLU A 19 -20.13 -7.41 8.59
N ILE A 20 -19.87 -7.50 9.88
CA ILE A 20 -19.59 -8.78 10.57
C ILE A 20 -20.73 -9.77 10.38
N GLN A 21 -21.98 -9.32 10.48
CA GLN A 21 -23.15 -10.16 10.34
C GLN A 21 -23.29 -10.76 8.94
N GLU A 22 -22.83 -10.06 7.91
CA GLU A 22 -22.81 -10.57 6.55
C GLU A 22 -21.67 -11.56 6.33
N ARG A 23 -20.49 -11.26 6.88
CA ARG A 23 -19.29 -12.10 6.70
C ARG A 23 -19.44 -13.51 7.27
N VAL A 24 -20.18 -13.68 8.35
CA VAL A 24 -20.37 -14.98 8.99
C VAL A 24 -21.35 -15.89 8.26
N GLN A 25 -22.08 -15.37 7.27
CA GLN A 25 -23.08 -16.12 6.51
C GLN A 25 -22.52 -16.81 5.28
N ASP A 26 -21.33 -16.43 4.81
CA ASP A 26 -20.73 -16.97 3.59
C ASP A 26 -19.19 -17.07 3.72
N PHE A 27 -18.57 -17.61 2.68
CA PHE A 27 -17.11 -17.75 2.56
C PHE A 27 -16.50 -16.79 1.53
N ARG A 28 -17.22 -15.73 1.16
CA ARG A 28 -16.74 -14.73 0.21
C ARG A 28 -15.71 -13.82 0.85
N GLU A 29 -14.92 -13.19 0.02
CA GLU A 29 -13.95 -12.17 0.44
C GLU A 29 -14.63 -11.08 1.27
N TYR A 30 -14.07 -10.76 2.42
CA TYR A 30 -14.64 -9.79 3.34
C TYR A 30 -14.03 -8.39 3.24
N ASP A 31 -12.84 -8.28 2.65
CA ASP A 31 -12.24 -7.00 2.36
C ASP A 31 -12.88 -6.39 1.11
N LEU A 32 -13.17 -5.10 1.19
CA LEU A 32 -13.72 -4.31 0.09
C LEU A 32 -12.59 -3.55 -0.61
N ASN A 33 -12.76 -3.30 -1.89
CA ASN A 33 -11.80 -2.51 -2.64
C ASN A 33 -11.88 -1.02 -2.25
N TYR A 34 -10.73 -0.38 -2.19
CA TYR A 34 -10.67 1.08 -2.17
C TYR A 34 -11.10 1.65 -3.53
N SER A 35 -11.62 2.87 -3.52
CA SER A 35 -11.71 3.64 -4.76
C SER A 35 -10.31 4.03 -5.25
N ASP A 36 -10.16 4.24 -6.55
CA ASP A 36 -8.88 4.69 -7.13
C ASP A 36 -8.39 5.99 -6.48
N ASN A 37 -9.31 6.89 -6.14
CA ASN A 37 -8.98 8.12 -5.45
C ASN A 37 -8.44 7.88 -4.03
N ASP A 38 -9.02 6.95 -3.28
CA ASP A 38 -8.55 6.62 -1.93
C ASP A 38 -7.16 5.98 -1.99
N ILE A 39 -6.92 5.08 -2.95
CA ILE A 39 -5.60 4.47 -3.16
C ILE A 39 -4.55 5.55 -3.47
N ARG A 40 -4.87 6.49 -4.36
CA ARG A 40 -3.97 7.59 -4.71
C ARG A 40 -3.70 8.51 -3.52
N GLN A 41 -4.69 8.79 -2.69
CA GLN A 41 -4.51 9.55 -1.45
C GLN A 41 -3.59 8.81 -0.48
N GLN A 42 -3.80 7.50 -0.28
CA GLN A 42 -2.92 6.71 0.58
C GLN A 42 -1.50 6.64 0.03
N ALA A 43 -1.33 6.47 -1.27
CA ALA A 43 -0.03 6.47 -1.94
C ALA A 43 0.70 7.82 -1.77
N SER A 44 -0.03 8.94 -1.77
CA SER A 44 0.55 10.28 -1.58
C SER A 44 1.22 10.48 -0.23
N ARG A 45 0.92 9.63 0.76
CA ARG A 45 1.51 9.71 2.10
C ARG A 45 2.97 9.25 2.15
N CYS A 46 3.46 8.62 1.10
CA CYS A 46 4.85 8.21 1.02
C CYS A 46 5.79 9.41 1.02
N MET A 47 6.72 9.45 1.99
CA MET A 47 7.71 10.54 2.12
C MET A 47 8.91 10.40 1.20
N ASP A 48 9.02 9.32 0.45
CA ASP A 48 10.15 9.01 -0.42
C ASP A 48 11.50 9.15 0.31
N CYS A 49 11.65 8.42 1.39
CA CYS A 49 12.81 8.53 2.28
C CYS A 49 14.11 8.18 1.54
N GLY A 50 15.16 8.96 1.75
CA GLY A 50 16.50 8.70 1.19
C GLY A 50 17.07 7.33 1.62
N ILE A 51 16.69 6.85 2.81
CA ILE A 51 16.92 5.48 3.28
C ILE A 51 15.56 4.84 3.49
N PRO A 52 15.03 4.10 2.51
CA PRO A 52 13.69 3.53 2.60
C PRO A 52 13.69 2.26 3.45
N PHE A 53 13.51 2.38 4.75
CA PHE A 53 13.45 1.23 5.66
C PHE A 53 12.37 0.20 5.29
N CYS A 54 11.31 0.64 4.62
CA CYS A 54 10.29 -0.25 4.10
C CYS A 54 10.82 -1.27 3.08
N HIS A 55 11.83 -0.91 2.27
CA HIS A 55 12.52 -1.89 1.39
C HIS A 55 13.19 -2.99 2.20
N MET A 56 13.90 -2.62 3.27
CA MET A 56 14.59 -3.59 4.12
C MET A 56 13.62 -4.42 4.96
N GLY A 57 12.48 -3.84 5.33
CA GLY A 57 11.42 -4.54 6.04
C GLY A 57 10.63 -5.52 5.18
N CYS A 58 10.75 -5.43 3.86
CA CYS A 58 10.10 -6.34 2.93
C CYS A 58 11.06 -7.48 2.55
N PRO A 59 10.75 -8.77 2.84
CA PRO A 59 11.60 -9.90 2.45
C PRO A 59 11.82 -10.03 0.94
N LEU A 60 10.90 -9.51 0.13
CA LEU A 60 11.04 -9.48 -1.33
C LEU A 60 11.84 -8.28 -1.83
N GLY A 61 12.14 -7.32 -0.98
CA GLY A 61 12.81 -6.08 -1.39
C GLY A 61 11.96 -5.23 -2.33
N ASN A 62 10.66 -5.19 -2.12
CA ASN A 62 9.76 -4.38 -2.94
C ASN A 62 10.12 -2.90 -2.91
N MET A 63 10.13 -2.26 -4.08
CA MET A 63 10.42 -0.83 -4.25
C MET A 63 9.17 0.00 -3.90
N ILE A 64 8.86 0.06 -2.61
CA ILE A 64 7.61 0.62 -2.09
C ILE A 64 7.45 2.13 -2.39
N PRO A 65 8.47 2.99 -2.20
CA PRO A 65 8.34 4.39 -2.57
C PRO A 65 8.07 4.61 -4.06
N ASP A 66 8.72 3.81 -4.93
CA ASP A 66 8.59 3.96 -6.37
C ASP A 66 7.16 3.70 -6.84
N TRP A 67 6.57 2.58 -6.45
CA TRP A 67 5.19 2.32 -6.86
C TRP A 67 4.18 3.28 -6.22
N ASN A 68 4.42 3.75 -4.98
CA ASN A 68 3.55 4.74 -4.36
C ASN A 68 3.54 6.06 -5.14
N ASP A 69 4.70 6.51 -5.60
CA ASP A 69 4.78 7.71 -6.45
C ASP A 69 4.03 7.50 -7.78
N LEU A 70 4.23 6.36 -8.43
CA LEU A 70 3.56 6.04 -9.69
C LEU A 70 2.04 5.96 -9.52
N VAL A 71 1.55 5.34 -8.45
CA VAL A 71 0.11 5.29 -8.13
C VAL A 71 -0.44 6.69 -7.84
N TYR A 72 0.27 7.49 -7.08
CA TYR A 72 -0.13 8.86 -6.80
C TYR A 72 -0.30 9.68 -8.08
N ARG A 73 0.60 9.49 -9.06
CA ARG A 73 0.56 10.16 -10.38
C ARG A 73 -0.39 9.53 -11.39
N ASP A 74 -1.19 8.55 -10.97
CA ASP A 74 -2.12 7.83 -11.85
C ASP A 74 -1.43 7.00 -12.97
N GLN A 75 -0.19 6.60 -12.74
CA GLN A 75 0.61 5.80 -13.67
C GLN A 75 0.54 4.31 -13.31
N TRP A 76 -0.67 3.74 -13.40
CA TRP A 76 -0.97 2.38 -12.95
C TRP A 76 -0.18 1.29 -13.67
N GLN A 77 0.08 1.44 -14.97
CA GLN A 77 0.84 0.46 -15.75
C GLN A 77 2.29 0.38 -15.28
N ASP A 78 2.91 1.54 -15.05
CA ASP A 78 4.29 1.61 -14.57
C ASP A 78 4.38 1.13 -13.11
N ALA A 79 3.39 1.46 -12.29
CA ALA A 79 3.28 0.97 -10.92
C ALA A 79 3.18 -0.56 -10.88
N LEU A 80 2.38 -1.15 -11.77
CA LEU A 80 2.27 -2.60 -11.90
C LEU A 80 3.60 -3.23 -12.33
N GLY A 81 4.30 -2.62 -13.29
CA GLY A 81 5.63 -3.05 -13.70
C GLY A 81 6.65 -3.03 -12.56
N ALA A 82 6.66 -1.94 -11.78
CA ALA A 82 7.51 -1.82 -10.60
C ALA A 82 7.18 -2.89 -9.55
N LEU A 83 5.90 -3.15 -9.30
CA LEU A 83 5.45 -4.19 -8.36
C LEU A 83 5.88 -5.58 -8.83
N HIS A 84 5.65 -5.93 -10.09
CA HIS A 84 6.00 -7.23 -10.66
C HIS A 84 7.51 -7.47 -10.77
N SER A 85 8.34 -6.44 -10.74
CA SER A 85 9.79 -6.61 -10.80
C SER A 85 10.36 -7.39 -9.61
N THR A 86 9.69 -7.35 -8.48
CA THR A 86 10.08 -8.01 -7.23
C THR A 86 9.03 -8.96 -6.66
N ASN A 87 7.77 -8.81 -7.05
CA ASN A 87 6.65 -9.60 -6.56
C ASN A 87 5.87 -10.20 -7.73
N ASN A 88 6.00 -11.50 -7.95
CA ASN A 88 5.37 -12.18 -9.08
C ASN A 88 3.87 -12.43 -8.87
N PHE A 89 3.40 -12.49 -7.63
CA PHE A 89 2.02 -12.82 -7.28
C PHE A 89 1.42 -11.81 -6.29
N PRO A 90 1.30 -10.53 -6.69
CA PRO A 90 0.82 -9.47 -5.79
C PRO A 90 -0.64 -9.68 -5.34
N GLU A 91 -1.45 -10.40 -6.13
CA GLU A 91 -2.82 -10.75 -5.77
C GLU A 91 -2.90 -11.67 -4.54
N PHE A 92 -1.90 -12.52 -4.34
CA PHE A 92 -1.80 -13.35 -3.13
C PHE A 92 -1.17 -12.58 -1.97
N THR A 93 -0.03 -11.96 -2.21
CA THR A 93 0.68 -11.23 -1.14
C THR A 93 -0.15 -10.07 -0.61
N GLY A 94 -0.92 -9.39 -1.45
CA GLY A 94 -1.81 -8.31 -1.04
C GLY A 94 -2.90 -8.74 -0.05
N ARG A 95 -3.24 -10.04 -0.02
CA ARG A 95 -4.28 -10.58 0.86
C ARG A 95 -3.74 -11.26 2.12
N ILE A 96 -2.58 -11.90 2.03
CA ILE A 96 -2.06 -12.76 3.10
C ILE A 96 -0.78 -12.25 3.76
N CYS A 97 -0.10 -11.27 3.16
CA CYS A 97 1.14 -10.74 3.70
C CYS A 97 0.86 -9.98 5.01
N PRO A 98 1.60 -10.26 6.10
CA PRO A 98 1.48 -9.50 7.35
C PRO A 98 2.04 -8.08 7.25
N ALA A 99 2.56 -7.69 6.09
CA ALA A 99 3.10 -6.36 5.78
C ALA A 99 4.18 -5.87 6.76
N PRO A 100 5.28 -6.60 6.97
CA PRO A 100 6.36 -6.16 7.87
C PRO A 100 7.01 -4.85 7.41
N CYS A 101 6.83 -4.49 6.15
CA CYS A 101 7.24 -3.21 5.62
C CYS A 101 6.49 -2.02 6.25
N GLU A 102 5.25 -2.20 6.70
CA GLU A 102 4.50 -1.14 7.39
C GLU A 102 5.13 -0.80 8.73
N ASP A 103 5.53 -1.81 9.51
CA ASP A 103 6.20 -1.60 10.80
C ASP A 103 7.59 -0.95 10.64
N SER A 104 8.16 -1.07 9.46
CA SER A 104 9.47 -0.49 9.12
C SER A 104 9.37 0.92 8.53
N LEU A 105 8.16 1.44 8.29
CA LEU A 105 7.98 2.78 7.72
C LEU A 105 8.53 3.86 8.64
N SER A 106 9.33 4.77 8.10
CA SER A 106 9.79 5.96 8.83
C SER A 106 8.62 6.78 9.37
N LEU A 107 7.52 6.81 8.63
CA LEU A 107 6.31 7.56 8.97
C LEU A 107 5.68 7.16 10.32
N ILE A 108 5.73 5.89 10.69
CA ILE A 108 5.15 5.44 11.96
C ILE A 108 6.02 5.76 13.17
N HIS A 109 7.28 6.15 12.96
CA HIS A 109 8.23 6.52 14.02
C HIS A 109 8.33 8.04 14.22
N ILE A 110 7.65 8.82 13.41
CA ILE A 110 7.56 10.27 13.52
C ILE A 110 6.36 10.66 14.37
#